data_450e439a42fe24572620bbee85c64433
#
_entry.id   450e439a42fe24572620bbee85c64433
#
_cell.length_a   1.000
_cell.length_b   1.000
_cell.length_c   1.000
_cell.angle_alpha   90.00
_cell.angle_beta   90.00
_cell.angle_gamma   90.00
#
_symmetry.space_group_name_H-M   'P 1'
#
loop_
_entity.id
_entity.type
_entity.pdbx_description
1 polymer ?
#
loop_
_entity_poly.entity_id
_entity_poly.type
_entity_poly.pdbx_seq_one_letter_code
_entity_poly.pdbx_strand_id
1 'polypeptide(L)'
;ETALKTSSQWNLASMKSLQMQDEDYIDGIDHELQKAAHDTMYGFQFTIKKETIKDKNAQVAIILKTKDIRNAVKKGMKEAEKKVEKLSKDKNFSDQKAQQEILTTLYTYIRDSKEEKEQTVTISLQQNDGVWIVKKENQELEKALLANGEELIQLIQ
;
A
#
# COMPACT_ATOMS: atom_id res chain seq x y z
N GLU A 1 -8.60 27.49 -5.82
CA GLU A 1 -7.65 26.43 -5.47
C GLU A 1 -8.39 25.27 -4.82
N THR A 2 -8.08 24.02 -5.17
CA THR A 2 -8.85 22.86 -4.75
C THR A 2 -8.73 22.65 -3.23
N ALA A 3 -9.84 22.40 -2.52
CA ALA A 3 -9.87 22.15 -1.08
C ALA A 3 -8.89 21.03 -0.68
N LEU A 4 -8.81 19.96 -1.48
CA LEU A 4 -7.89 18.86 -1.23
C LEU A 4 -6.41 19.28 -1.32
N LYS A 5 -6.04 20.13 -2.29
CA LYS A 5 -4.66 20.62 -2.43
C LYS A 5 -4.24 21.53 -1.26
N THR A 6 -5.18 22.23 -0.65
CA THR A 6 -4.93 23.10 0.50
C THR A 6 -4.98 22.37 1.84
N SER A 7 -5.42 21.11 1.85
CA SER A 7 -5.47 20.29 3.06
C SER A 7 -4.07 19.80 3.44
N SER A 8 -3.43 20.49 4.37
CA SER A 8 -2.12 20.08 4.91
C SER A 8 -2.19 18.74 5.66
N GLN A 9 -3.35 18.37 6.19
CA GLN A 9 -3.55 17.13 6.94
C GLN A 9 -3.76 15.91 6.03
N TRP A 10 -4.13 16.11 4.77
CA TRP A 10 -4.23 15.04 3.78
C TRP A 10 -2.94 14.22 3.68
N ASN A 11 -1.82 14.90 3.52
CA ASN A 11 -0.51 14.24 3.42
C ASN A 11 -0.06 13.60 4.73
N LEU A 12 -0.33 14.24 5.87
CA LEU A 12 0.12 13.78 7.19
C LEU A 12 -0.65 12.56 7.70
N ALA A 13 -1.98 12.57 7.62
CA ALA A 13 -2.80 11.49 8.13
C ALA A 13 -2.67 10.21 7.28
N SER A 14 -2.65 10.35 5.94
CA SER A 14 -2.58 9.22 5.03
C SER A 14 -1.19 8.63 4.91
N MET A 15 -0.14 9.46 5.01
CA MET A 15 1.24 8.99 4.84
C MET A 15 1.85 8.42 6.13
N LYS A 16 1.52 8.97 7.30
CA LYS A 16 2.07 8.46 8.57
C LYS A 16 1.59 7.05 8.92
N SER A 17 0.33 6.74 8.64
CA SER A 17 -0.23 5.40 8.89
C SER A 17 0.27 4.34 7.91
N LEU A 18 0.86 4.75 6.79
CA LEU A 18 1.36 3.86 5.76
C LEU A 18 2.90 3.75 5.72
N GLN A 19 3.61 4.51 6.56
CA GLN A 19 5.07 4.41 6.65
C GLN A 19 5.45 3.25 7.57
N MET A 20 6.37 2.41 7.11
CA MET A 20 7.01 1.41 7.96
C MET A 20 7.77 2.10 9.10
N GLN A 21 7.63 1.58 10.30
CA GLN A 21 8.44 1.94 11.47
C GLN A 21 9.55 0.89 11.64
N ASP A 22 10.57 1.20 12.42
CA ASP A 22 11.70 0.27 12.64
C ASP A 22 11.24 -1.09 13.22
N GLU A 23 10.17 -1.10 13.99
CA GLU A 23 9.55 -2.29 14.58
C GLU A 23 8.75 -3.17 13.59
N ASP A 24 8.46 -2.63 12.40
CA ASP A 24 7.71 -3.36 11.37
C ASP A 24 8.63 -4.24 10.48
N TYR A 25 9.95 -4.09 10.60
CA TYR A 25 10.88 -4.86 9.79
C TYR A 25 11.04 -6.30 10.31
N ILE A 26 11.02 -7.22 9.37
CA ILE A 26 11.19 -8.65 9.65
C ILE A 26 12.68 -8.99 9.64
N ASP A 27 13.16 -9.59 10.74
CA ASP A 27 14.53 -10.02 10.87
C ASP A 27 14.97 -11.02 9.79
N GLY A 28 16.20 -10.83 9.31
CA GLY A 28 16.80 -11.73 8.33
C GLY A 28 16.39 -11.46 6.88
N ILE A 29 15.63 -10.39 6.65
CA ILE A 29 15.30 -9.90 5.30
C ILE A 29 15.88 -8.50 5.15
N ASP A 30 16.42 -8.19 3.98
CA ASP A 30 17.00 -6.89 3.66
C ASP A 30 15.99 -5.75 3.88
N HIS A 31 16.36 -4.75 4.68
CA HIS A 31 15.50 -3.63 5.05
C HIS A 31 15.10 -2.77 3.85
N GLU A 32 16.02 -2.52 2.93
CA GLU A 32 15.74 -1.72 1.73
C GLU A 32 14.75 -2.45 0.82
N LEU A 33 14.84 -3.77 0.73
CA LEU A 33 13.87 -4.58 0.00
C LEU A 33 12.48 -4.50 0.65
N GLN A 34 12.39 -4.65 1.97
CA GLN A 34 11.12 -4.56 2.69
C GLN A 34 10.49 -3.19 2.49
N LYS A 35 11.27 -2.13 2.68
CA LYS A 35 10.82 -0.76 2.46
C LYS A 35 10.34 -0.52 1.04
N ALA A 36 11.10 -0.94 0.04
CA ALA A 36 10.74 -0.77 -1.37
C ALA A 36 9.47 -1.55 -1.75
N ALA A 37 9.27 -2.74 -1.21
CA ALA A 37 8.05 -3.51 -1.40
C ALA A 37 6.85 -2.83 -0.74
N HIS A 38 7.01 -2.33 0.48
CA HIS A 38 6.00 -1.57 1.21
C HIS A 38 5.61 -0.28 0.46
N ASP A 39 6.60 0.50 0.01
CA ASP A 39 6.37 1.71 -0.76
C ASP A 39 5.62 1.40 -2.07
N THR A 40 5.84 0.23 -2.67
CA THR A 40 5.10 -0.24 -3.85
C THR A 40 3.67 -0.62 -3.50
N MET A 41 3.43 -1.30 -2.39
CA MET A 41 2.08 -1.70 -1.95
C MET A 41 1.18 -0.51 -1.62
N TYR A 42 1.73 0.46 -0.89
CA TYR A 42 0.96 1.57 -0.32
C TYR A 42 1.19 2.91 -1.02
N GLY A 43 2.11 2.95 -1.98
CA GLY A 43 2.34 4.13 -2.81
C GLY A 43 1.14 4.44 -3.70
N PHE A 44 0.79 5.72 -3.79
CA PHE A 44 -0.33 6.16 -4.61
C PHE A 44 -0.06 7.50 -5.28
N GLN A 45 -0.79 7.72 -6.37
CA GLN A 45 -0.94 9.03 -7.01
C GLN A 45 -2.43 9.34 -7.12
N PHE A 46 -2.79 10.60 -7.19
CA PHE A 46 -4.17 10.97 -7.41
C PHE A 46 -4.31 12.15 -8.37
N THR A 47 -5.45 12.17 -9.07
CA THR A 47 -5.87 13.29 -9.91
C THR A 47 -7.27 13.71 -9.49
N ILE A 48 -7.47 15.01 -9.26
CA ILE A 48 -8.76 15.56 -8.91
C ILE A 48 -9.63 15.60 -10.16
N LYS A 49 -10.79 14.93 -10.08
CA LYS A 49 -11.77 14.87 -11.15
C LYS A 49 -12.87 15.91 -11.01
N LYS A 50 -13.37 16.08 -9.80
CA LYS A 50 -14.47 17.00 -9.50
C LYS A 50 -14.41 17.45 -8.06
N GLU A 51 -14.77 18.69 -7.82
CA GLU A 51 -14.89 19.28 -6.50
C GLU A 51 -16.27 19.94 -6.35
N THR A 52 -16.90 19.74 -5.20
CA THR A 52 -18.17 20.38 -4.83
C THR A 52 -18.01 20.93 -3.43
N ILE A 53 -18.14 22.25 -3.27
CA ILE A 53 -18.02 22.94 -1.98
C ILE A 53 -19.41 23.47 -1.62
N LYS A 54 -19.83 23.21 -0.39
CA LYS A 54 -21.04 23.77 0.20
C LYS A 54 -20.73 24.20 1.64
N ASP A 55 -20.75 25.51 1.85
CA ASP A 55 -20.41 26.13 3.14
C ASP A 55 -18.99 25.69 3.61
N LYS A 56 -18.92 25.07 4.77
CA LYS A 56 -17.69 24.53 5.37
C LYS A 56 -17.45 23.05 5.03
N ASN A 57 -18.16 22.48 4.07
CA ASN A 57 -17.98 21.10 3.65
C ASN A 57 -17.60 21.03 2.17
N ALA A 58 -16.76 20.06 1.83
CA ALA A 58 -16.44 19.78 0.44
C ALA A 58 -16.47 18.27 0.19
N GLN A 59 -16.86 17.91 -1.02
CA GLN A 59 -16.68 16.56 -1.58
C GLN A 59 -15.77 16.66 -2.79
N VAL A 60 -14.72 15.87 -2.81
CA VAL A 60 -13.74 15.84 -3.89
C VAL A 60 -13.66 14.44 -4.46
N ALA A 61 -14.09 14.27 -5.69
CA ALA A 61 -13.89 13.03 -6.42
C ALA A 61 -12.48 13.03 -7.01
N ILE A 62 -11.70 12.00 -6.68
CA ILE A 62 -10.36 11.78 -7.22
C ILE A 62 -10.31 10.48 -8.01
N ILE A 63 -9.42 10.42 -8.99
CA ILE A 63 -8.93 9.16 -9.53
C ILE A 63 -7.68 8.82 -8.72
N LEU A 64 -7.75 7.76 -7.94
CA LEU A 64 -6.64 7.22 -7.18
C LEU A 64 -5.96 6.14 -8.01
N LYS A 65 -4.65 6.27 -8.22
CA LYS A 65 -3.80 5.32 -8.93
C LYS A 65 -2.86 4.65 -7.96
N THR A 66 -2.94 3.33 -7.88
CA THR A 66 -2.10 2.49 -7.01
C THR A 66 -1.47 1.36 -7.82
N LYS A 67 -0.49 0.65 -7.27
CA LYS A 67 0.03 -0.57 -7.90
C LYS A 67 -0.98 -1.72 -7.80
N ASP A 68 -1.02 -2.56 -8.82
CA ASP A 68 -1.72 -3.85 -8.77
C ASP A 68 -0.70 -4.95 -8.50
N ILE A 69 -0.70 -5.48 -7.29
CA ILE A 69 0.29 -6.48 -6.86
C ILE A 69 -0.16 -7.93 -7.07
N ARG A 70 -1.39 -8.19 -7.51
CA ARG A 70 -1.98 -9.54 -7.61
C ARG A 70 -1.14 -10.50 -8.42
N ASN A 71 -0.72 -10.10 -9.61
CA ASN A 71 0.11 -10.92 -10.47
C ASN A 71 1.53 -11.08 -9.93
N ALA A 72 2.07 -10.03 -9.29
CA ALA A 72 3.38 -10.08 -8.64
C ALA A 72 3.38 -11.11 -7.51
N VAL A 73 2.38 -11.07 -6.62
CA VAL A 73 2.24 -12.04 -5.52
C VAL A 73 2.09 -13.46 -6.05
N LYS A 74 1.20 -13.72 -7.02
CA LYS A 74 1.03 -15.07 -7.61
C LYS A 74 2.31 -15.63 -8.23
N LYS A 75 3.05 -14.81 -8.96
CA LYS A 75 4.34 -15.20 -9.55
C LYS A 75 5.40 -15.41 -8.47
N GLY A 76 5.44 -14.50 -7.47
CA GLY A 76 6.36 -14.59 -6.34
C GLY A 76 6.16 -15.85 -5.52
N MET A 77 4.91 -16.22 -5.19
CA MET A 77 4.59 -17.45 -4.49
C MET A 77 5.06 -18.68 -5.25
N LYS A 78 4.74 -18.78 -6.55
CA LYS A 78 5.18 -19.89 -7.40
C LYS A 78 6.70 -20.02 -7.47
N GLU A 79 7.41 -18.92 -7.47
CA GLU A 79 8.88 -18.94 -7.47
C GLU A 79 9.44 -19.29 -6.09
N ALA A 80 8.81 -18.78 -5.02
CA ALA A 80 9.16 -19.10 -3.65
C ALA A 80 9.03 -20.61 -3.37
N GLU A 81 7.93 -21.24 -3.81
CA GLU A 81 7.73 -22.70 -3.72
C GLU A 81 8.90 -23.49 -4.32
N LYS A 82 9.32 -23.14 -5.54
CA LYS A 82 10.47 -23.80 -6.20
C LYS A 82 11.78 -23.62 -5.44
N LYS A 83 11.99 -22.42 -4.85
CA LYS A 83 13.20 -22.13 -4.08
C LYS A 83 13.21 -22.91 -2.78
N VAL A 84 12.08 -22.95 -2.07
CA VAL A 84 11.92 -23.73 -0.83
C VAL A 84 12.10 -25.24 -1.12
N GLU A 85 11.56 -25.77 -2.22
CA GLU A 85 11.79 -27.14 -2.64
C GLU A 85 13.28 -27.46 -2.85
N LYS A 86 14.02 -26.53 -3.43
CA LYS A 86 15.49 -26.69 -3.56
C LYS A 86 16.19 -26.64 -2.20
N LEU A 87 15.80 -25.68 -1.34
CA LEU A 87 16.37 -25.52 0.00
C LEU A 87 16.09 -26.72 0.89
N SER A 88 14.92 -27.37 0.75
CA SER A 88 14.54 -28.56 1.54
C SER A 88 15.49 -29.76 1.34
N LYS A 89 16.30 -29.74 0.29
CA LYS A 89 17.34 -30.77 0.00
C LYS A 89 18.65 -30.47 0.73
N ASP A 90 18.81 -29.29 1.34
CA ASP A 90 19.98 -28.92 2.11
C ASP A 90 19.92 -29.53 3.52
N LYS A 91 21.06 -30.04 3.99
CA LYS A 91 21.19 -30.59 5.36
C LYS A 91 20.93 -29.56 6.45
N ASN A 92 21.09 -28.29 6.15
CA ASN A 92 20.88 -27.15 7.05
C ASN A 92 19.51 -26.47 6.85
N PHE A 93 18.54 -27.17 6.23
CA PHE A 93 17.19 -26.68 6.06
C PHE A 93 16.52 -26.41 7.42
N SER A 94 15.80 -25.32 7.52
CA SER A 94 14.95 -24.97 8.66
C SER A 94 13.72 -24.19 8.18
N ASP A 95 12.64 -24.26 8.95
CA ASP A 95 11.41 -23.52 8.68
C ASP A 95 11.67 -22.02 8.61
N GLN A 96 12.54 -21.50 9.47
CA GLN A 96 12.93 -20.08 9.45
C GLN A 96 13.57 -19.68 8.12
N LYS A 97 14.49 -20.49 7.59
CA LYS A 97 15.11 -20.25 6.27
C LYS A 97 14.08 -20.30 5.15
N ALA A 98 13.13 -21.23 5.24
CA ALA A 98 12.05 -21.32 4.27
C ALA A 98 11.16 -20.07 4.29
N GLN A 99 10.76 -19.61 5.48
CA GLN A 99 9.97 -18.40 5.63
C GLN A 99 10.70 -17.16 5.11
N GLN A 100 11.99 -17.00 5.43
CA GLN A 100 12.82 -15.89 4.92
C GLN A 100 12.90 -15.91 3.40
N GLU A 101 13.09 -17.07 2.78
CA GLU A 101 13.14 -17.20 1.31
C GLU A 101 11.79 -16.85 0.65
N ILE A 102 10.68 -17.30 1.25
CA ILE A 102 9.32 -16.95 0.78
C ILE A 102 9.13 -15.44 0.79
N LEU A 103 9.36 -14.81 1.93
CA LEU A 103 9.15 -13.37 2.10
C LEU A 103 10.10 -12.54 1.24
N THR A 104 11.38 -12.91 1.17
CA THR A 104 12.35 -12.23 0.30
C THR A 104 11.93 -12.30 -1.16
N THR A 105 11.45 -13.47 -1.59
CA THR A 105 10.97 -13.66 -2.96
C THR A 105 9.72 -12.84 -3.22
N LEU A 106 8.73 -12.87 -2.33
CA LEU A 106 7.50 -12.07 -2.45
C LEU A 106 7.80 -10.58 -2.52
N TYR A 107 8.61 -10.05 -1.60
CA TYR A 107 8.97 -8.63 -1.58
C TYR A 107 9.70 -8.21 -2.86
N THR A 108 10.56 -9.08 -3.40
CA THR A 108 11.22 -8.83 -4.69
C THR A 108 10.20 -8.65 -5.82
N TYR A 109 9.24 -9.57 -5.93
CA TYR A 109 8.19 -9.50 -6.95
C TYR A 109 7.26 -8.31 -6.76
N ILE A 110 6.89 -7.97 -5.52
CA ILE A 110 6.07 -6.80 -5.20
C ILE A 110 6.80 -5.52 -5.57
N ARG A 111 8.04 -5.33 -5.12
CA ARG A 111 8.89 -4.17 -5.46
C ARG A 111 8.97 -3.94 -6.96
N ASP A 112 9.12 -5.02 -7.73
CA ASP A 112 9.32 -4.97 -9.18
C ASP A 112 8.01 -4.89 -9.98
N SER A 113 6.85 -4.85 -9.30
CA SER A 113 5.54 -4.75 -9.95
C SER A 113 5.41 -3.46 -10.76
N LYS A 114 5.03 -3.60 -12.03
CA LYS A 114 4.77 -2.48 -12.94
C LYS A 114 3.28 -2.24 -13.19
N GLU A 115 2.44 -3.22 -12.86
CA GLU A 115 1.01 -3.14 -13.07
C GLU A 115 0.38 -2.09 -12.16
N GLU A 116 -0.62 -1.39 -12.68
CA GLU A 116 -1.30 -0.30 -11.98
C GLU A 116 -2.80 -0.51 -12.07
N LYS A 117 -3.50 -0.05 -11.04
CA LYS A 117 -4.97 0.01 -11.00
C LYS A 117 -5.43 1.43 -10.68
N GLU A 118 -6.54 1.81 -11.25
CA GLU A 118 -7.18 3.10 -11.01
C GLU A 118 -8.58 2.88 -10.43
N GLN A 119 -8.95 3.72 -9.49
CA GLN A 119 -10.29 3.75 -8.94
C GLN A 119 -10.72 5.17 -8.62
N THR A 120 -12.03 5.45 -8.76
CA THR A 120 -12.58 6.73 -8.37
C THR A 120 -13.02 6.64 -6.90
N VAL A 121 -12.54 7.58 -6.09
CA VAL A 121 -12.85 7.69 -4.67
C VAL A 121 -13.40 9.09 -4.38
N THR A 122 -14.43 9.20 -3.55
CA THR A 122 -14.94 10.49 -3.09
C THR A 122 -14.45 10.76 -1.68
N ILE A 123 -13.77 11.89 -1.51
CA ILE A 123 -13.20 12.34 -0.24
C ILE A 123 -14.07 13.46 0.31
N SER A 124 -14.45 13.33 1.58
CA SER A 124 -15.16 14.38 2.32
C SER A 124 -14.16 15.21 3.14
N LEU A 125 -14.26 16.53 2.98
CA LEU A 125 -13.46 17.49 3.72
C LEU A 125 -14.37 18.44 4.53
N GLN A 126 -13.82 19.01 5.57
CA GLN A 126 -14.43 20.06 6.37
C GLN A 126 -13.47 21.21 6.56
N GLN A 127 -13.96 22.42 6.48
CA GLN A 127 -13.19 23.62 6.77
C GLN A 127 -13.27 23.95 8.26
N ASN A 128 -12.12 24.02 8.92
CA ASN A 128 -11.96 24.48 10.29
C ASN A 128 -10.95 25.63 10.29
N ASP A 129 -11.34 26.77 10.81
CA ASP A 129 -10.49 27.99 10.90
C ASP A 129 -9.79 28.35 9.58
N GLY A 130 -10.52 28.24 8.47
CA GLY A 130 -10.00 28.54 7.14
C GLY A 130 -9.18 27.44 6.47
N VAL A 131 -8.89 26.33 7.18
CA VAL A 131 -8.12 25.22 6.68
C VAL A 131 -9.04 24.04 6.35
N TRP A 132 -8.88 23.45 5.17
CA TRP A 132 -9.57 22.24 4.78
C TRP A 132 -8.88 21.00 5.35
N ILE A 133 -9.63 20.16 6.06
CA ILE A 133 -9.16 18.91 6.63
C ILE A 133 -9.98 17.73 6.11
N VAL A 134 -9.32 16.61 5.88
CA VAL A 134 -9.98 15.34 5.52
C VAL A 134 -10.78 14.84 6.72
N LYS A 135 -12.07 14.56 6.54
CA LYS A 135 -12.90 13.98 7.60
C LYS A 135 -12.41 12.59 7.96
N LYS A 136 -12.52 12.22 9.25
CA LYS A 136 -12.10 10.89 9.74
C LYS A 136 -12.89 9.72 9.10
N GLU A 137 -14.09 9.97 8.60
CA GLU A 137 -15.00 8.95 8.07
C GLU A 137 -14.83 8.69 6.56
N ASN A 138 -13.61 8.83 6.03
CA ASN A 138 -13.32 8.53 4.61
C ASN A 138 -12.98 7.05 4.39
N GLN A 139 -13.92 6.16 4.74
CA GLN A 139 -13.73 4.70 4.65
C GLN A 139 -13.38 4.21 3.23
N GLU A 140 -13.93 4.83 2.20
CA GLU A 140 -13.60 4.47 0.81
C GLU A 140 -12.13 4.75 0.47
N LEU A 141 -11.60 5.88 0.96
CA LEU A 141 -10.20 6.21 0.78
C LEU A 141 -9.29 5.24 1.53
N GLU A 142 -9.60 4.95 2.80
CA GLU A 142 -8.84 4.01 3.62
C GLU A 142 -8.80 2.62 2.98
N LYS A 143 -9.96 2.09 2.60
CA LYS A 143 -10.05 0.82 1.87
C LYS A 143 -9.24 0.83 0.57
N ALA A 144 -9.30 1.93 -0.17
CA ALA A 144 -8.57 2.05 -1.43
C ALA A 144 -7.05 2.04 -1.23
N LEU A 145 -6.54 2.69 -0.17
CA LEU A 145 -5.12 2.76 0.16
C LEU A 145 -4.61 1.44 0.76
N LEU A 146 -5.41 0.75 1.57
CA LEU A 146 -5.03 -0.49 2.25
C LEU A 146 -5.31 -1.75 1.42
N ALA A 147 -6.00 -1.64 0.29
CA ALA A 147 -6.46 -2.77 -0.51
C ALA A 147 -5.35 -3.77 -0.88
N ASN A 148 -4.13 -3.31 -1.17
CA ASN A 148 -3.02 -4.19 -1.51
C ASN A 148 -2.54 -5.01 -0.31
N GLY A 149 -2.52 -4.43 0.90
CA GLY A 149 -2.16 -5.17 2.11
C GLY A 149 -3.19 -6.25 2.45
N GLU A 150 -4.48 -5.92 2.38
CA GLU A 150 -5.58 -6.89 2.57
C GLU A 150 -5.52 -8.01 1.53
N GLU A 151 -5.26 -7.66 0.27
CA GLU A 151 -5.14 -8.61 -0.84
C GLU A 151 -3.93 -9.54 -0.67
N LEU A 152 -2.79 -9.03 -0.19
CA LEU A 152 -1.62 -9.85 0.13
C LEU A 152 -1.96 -10.89 1.20
N ILE A 153 -2.59 -10.49 2.30
CA ILE A 153 -2.98 -11.40 3.38
C ILE A 153 -3.90 -12.52 2.85
N GLN A 154 -4.87 -12.20 2.00
CA GLN A 154 -5.79 -13.19 1.41
C GLN A 154 -5.10 -14.17 0.46
N LEU A 155 -4.04 -13.76 -0.23
CA LEU A 155 -3.35 -14.59 -1.21
C LEU A 155 -2.31 -15.54 -0.61
N ILE A 156 -1.88 -15.27 0.64
CA ILE A 156 -0.88 -16.10 1.35
C ILE A 156 -1.50 -17.00 2.44
N GLN A 157 -2.80 -16.88 2.70
CA GLN A 157 -3.58 -17.78 3.57
C GLN A 157 -3.99 -19.06 2.82
#